data_d132976b0ef21165505030f9d99ce5eb
#
_entry.id   d132976b0ef21165505030f9d99ce5eb
#
_cell.length_a   1.000
_cell.length_b   1.000
_cell.length_c   1.000
_cell.angle_alpha   90.00
_cell.angle_beta   90.00
_cell.angle_gamma   90.00
#
_symmetry.space_group_name_H-M   'P 1'
#
loop_
_entity.id
_entity.type
_entity.pdbx_description
1 polymer ?
#
loop_
_entity_poly.entity_id
_entity_poly.type
_entity_poly.pdbx_seq_one_letter_code
_entity_poly.pdbx_strand_id
1 'polypeptide(L)'
;AQRQATKEAGQIAGLNVLRIVNEPTAAALAYGLEKGEQEQTILVFDLGGGTFDVSLLEIGDGVVEVMATAGDNELGGDDWDQRIVDWLVDRFKTSQGVDLTKDKRAVQRLREAAEKAKIELSSSQQANINLPYITVDSDKNPLFLDETLTRTEFQKITQDLLDRTKAPFNQVIKDADLSVGDIDHVVLVGGSTRMPAVSDLVKELTGKDANKGVNPDEVVAVGAALQAGVLRGEVKDVLLLDVTPLSLGIETKGGVMTKLIERNTTCLLYTSDAADDSLRV
;
A
#
# COMPACT_ATOMS: atom_id res chain seq x y z
N ALA A 1 -17.69 -3.49 -7.72
CA ALA A 1 -17.82 -2.03 -7.74
C ALA A 1 -16.46 -1.34 -7.95
N GLN A 2 -15.43 -1.56 -7.11
CA GLN A 2 -14.13 -0.86 -7.20
C GLN A 2 -13.37 -1.16 -8.50
N ARG A 3 -13.28 -2.42 -8.92
CA ARG A 3 -12.62 -2.83 -10.18
C ARG A 3 -13.31 -2.18 -11.38
N GLN A 4 -14.65 -2.17 -11.41
CA GLN A 4 -15.43 -1.53 -12.46
C GLN A 4 -15.19 -0.01 -12.47
N ALA A 5 -15.13 0.64 -11.31
CA ALA A 5 -14.84 2.07 -11.22
C ALA A 5 -13.44 2.41 -11.78
N THR A 6 -12.44 1.59 -11.54
CA THR A 6 -11.10 1.75 -12.11
C THR A 6 -11.12 1.63 -13.65
N LYS A 7 -11.85 0.64 -14.20
CA LYS A 7 -12.03 0.48 -15.64
C LYS A 7 -12.73 1.69 -16.25
N GLU A 8 -13.82 2.14 -15.64
CA GLU A 8 -14.58 3.31 -16.07
C GLU A 8 -13.77 4.60 -16.01
N ALA A 9 -12.94 4.78 -14.97
CA ALA A 9 -12.05 5.94 -14.88
C ALA A 9 -11.09 6.03 -16.06
N GLY A 10 -10.50 4.89 -16.48
CA GLY A 10 -9.67 4.83 -17.68
C GLY A 10 -10.46 5.17 -18.95
N GLN A 11 -11.68 4.66 -19.09
CA GLN A 11 -12.56 4.96 -20.24
C GLN A 11 -12.97 6.42 -20.27
N ILE A 12 -13.30 7.03 -19.12
CA ILE A 12 -13.61 8.47 -19.00
C ILE A 12 -12.43 9.32 -19.42
N ALA A 13 -11.19 8.88 -19.10
CA ALA A 13 -9.96 9.54 -19.54
C ALA A 13 -9.67 9.34 -21.05
N GLY A 14 -10.54 8.63 -21.80
CA GLY A 14 -10.38 8.37 -23.23
C GLY A 14 -9.44 7.21 -23.57
N LEU A 15 -9.09 6.37 -22.58
CA LEU A 15 -8.23 5.21 -22.79
C LEU A 15 -9.04 3.98 -23.16
N ASN A 16 -8.47 3.12 -24.01
CA ASN A 16 -8.99 1.79 -24.27
C ASN A 16 -8.44 0.82 -23.21
N VAL A 17 -9.23 0.53 -22.20
CA VAL A 17 -8.84 -0.37 -21.11
C VAL A 17 -8.96 -1.81 -21.57
N LEU A 18 -7.82 -2.48 -21.78
CA LEU A 18 -7.77 -3.88 -22.20
C LEU A 18 -8.06 -4.82 -21.02
N ARG A 19 -7.50 -4.51 -19.83
CA ARG A 19 -7.57 -5.37 -18.65
C ARG A 19 -7.25 -4.57 -17.39
N ILE A 20 -7.74 -5.04 -16.24
CA ILE A 20 -7.30 -4.63 -14.91
C ILE A 20 -6.40 -5.72 -14.35
N VAL A 21 -5.28 -5.34 -13.73
CA VAL A 21 -4.33 -6.25 -13.06
C VAL A 21 -4.21 -5.82 -11.60
N ASN A 22 -4.20 -6.76 -10.67
CA ASN A 22 -3.97 -6.46 -9.26
C ASN A 22 -2.52 -6.02 -9.03
N GLU A 23 -2.32 -5.07 -8.12
CA GLU A 23 -1.00 -4.48 -7.84
C GLU A 23 0.05 -5.52 -7.44
N PRO A 24 -0.18 -6.46 -6.49
CA PRO A 24 0.81 -7.47 -6.14
C PRO A 24 1.17 -8.39 -7.30
N THR A 25 0.20 -8.74 -8.15
CA THR A 25 0.43 -9.55 -9.35
C THR A 25 1.29 -8.80 -10.37
N ALA A 26 1.02 -7.51 -10.58
CA ALA A 26 1.84 -6.67 -11.46
C ALA A 26 3.27 -6.53 -10.91
N ALA A 27 3.43 -6.28 -9.62
CA ALA A 27 4.75 -6.16 -8.99
C ALA A 27 5.55 -7.46 -9.10
N ALA A 28 4.90 -8.61 -8.87
CA ALA A 28 5.52 -9.92 -9.00
C ALA A 28 5.92 -10.21 -10.45
N LEU A 29 5.08 -9.85 -11.43
CA LEU A 29 5.38 -9.99 -12.85
C LEU A 29 6.62 -9.17 -13.25
N ALA A 30 6.70 -7.91 -12.79
CA ALA A 30 7.86 -7.06 -13.03
C ALA A 30 9.15 -7.63 -12.43
N TYR A 31 9.03 -8.25 -11.26
CA TYR A 31 10.16 -8.86 -10.57
C TYR A 31 10.58 -10.20 -11.23
N GLY A 32 9.61 -11.06 -11.58
CA GLY A 32 9.85 -12.46 -11.96
C GLY A 32 10.33 -12.66 -13.39
N LEU A 33 9.97 -11.79 -14.33
CA LEU A 33 10.35 -11.94 -15.74
C LEU A 33 11.86 -11.95 -16.01
N GLU A 34 12.64 -11.36 -15.13
CA GLU A 34 14.11 -11.31 -15.27
C GLU A 34 14.83 -12.55 -14.71
N LYS A 35 14.15 -13.43 -13.96
CA LYS A 35 14.83 -14.41 -13.07
C LYS A 35 14.72 -15.87 -13.45
N GLY A 36 14.05 -16.22 -14.56
CA GLY A 36 14.14 -17.57 -15.14
C GLY A 36 13.08 -18.57 -14.66
N GLU A 37 13.28 -19.84 -14.95
CA GLU A 37 12.30 -20.95 -14.87
C GLU A 37 12.18 -21.61 -13.48
N GLN A 38 12.88 -21.11 -12.45
CA GLN A 38 12.82 -21.70 -11.11
C GLN A 38 11.59 -21.19 -10.32
N GLU A 39 10.88 -22.10 -9.68
CA GLU A 39 9.82 -21.75 -8.73
C GLU A 39 10.38 -20.93 -7.59
N GLN A 40 9.73 -19.82 -7.28
CA GLN A 40 10.11 -18.89 -6.22
C GLN A 40 8.88 -18.38 -5.50
N THR A 41 8.95 -18.37 -4.17
CA THR A 41 7.93 -17.76 -3.32
C THR A 41 8.30 -16.32 -3.00
N ILE A 42 7.43 -15.39 -3.38
CA ILE A 42 7.66 -13.95 -3.26
C ILE A 42 6.63 -13.35 -2.30
N LEU A 43 7.13 -12.62 -1.31
CA LEU A 43 6.31 -11.75 -0.49
C LEU A 43 6.30 -10.35 -1.12
N VAL A 44 5.12 -9.86 -1.48
CA VAL A 44 4.89 -8.47 -1.85
C VAL A 44 4.32 -7.74 -0.64
N PHE A 45 5.01 -6.70 -0.18
CA PHE A 45 4.62 -5.85 0.94
C PHE A 45 4.36 -4.45 0.39
N ASP A 46 3.10 -4.11 0.23
CA ASP A 46 2.65 -2.87 -0.41
C ASP A 46 2.07 -1.91 0.63
N LEU A 47 2.80 -0.83 0.90
CA LEU A 47 2.34 0.26 1.76
C LEU A 47 2.29 1.55 0.94
N GLY A 48 1.09 1.84 0.48
CA GLY A 48 0.78 3.03 -0.30
C GLY A 48 0.47 4.26 0.55
N GLY A 49 -0.22 5.22 -0.04
CA GLY A 49 -0.68 6.44 0.66
C GLY A 49 -1.86 6.19 1.59
N GLY A 50 -2.80 5.32 1.21
CA GLY A 50 -4.05 5.09 1.95
C GLY A 50 -4.32 3.66 2.37
N THR A 51 -3.63 2.66 1.78
CA THR A 51 -3.86 1.24 2.04
C THR A 51 -2.55 0.50 2.27
N PHE A 52 -2.67 -0.58 3.01
CA PHE A 52 -1.63 -1.58 3.19
C PHE A 52 -2.12 -2.93 2.70
N ASP A 53 -1.36 -3.56 1.81
CA ASP A 53 -1.60 -4.91 1.31
C ASP A 53 -0.34 -5.75 1.42
N VAL A 54 -0.53 -7.03 1.76
CA VAL A 54 0.54 -8.02 1.78
C VAL A 54 0.06 -9.28 1.09
N SER A 55 0.88 -9.80 0.17
CA SER A 55 0.53 -10.97 -0.64
C SER A 55 1.70 -11.93 -0.74
N LEU A 56 1.41 -13.23 -0.70
CA LEU A 56 2.34 -14.29 -1.06
C LEU A 56 1.99 -14.81 -2.44
N LEU A 57 3.01 -14.88 -3.27
CA LEU A 57 2.88 -15.35 -4.66
C LEU A 57 3.94 -16.41 -4.93
N GLU A 58 3.60 -17.34 -5.78
CA GLU A 58 4.52 -18.30 -6.39
C GLU A 58 4.73 -17.95 -7.85
N ILE A 59 5.98 -17.94 -8.29
CA ILE A 59 6.36 -17.67 -9.68
C ILE A 59 7.19 -18.85 -10.16
N GLY A 60 6.79 -19.46 -11.26
CA GLY A 60 7.52 -20.54 -11.90
C GLY A 60 6.87 -20.95 -13.21
N ASP A 61 7.65 -21.51 -14.13
CA ASP A 61 7.20 -22.10 -15.40
C ASP A 61 6.24 -21.23 -16.23
N GLY A 62 6.39 -19.90 -16.15
CA GLY A 62 5.50 -18.95 -16.85
C GLY A 62 4.15 -18.74 -16.15
N VAL A 63 4.00 -19.14 -14.90
CA VAL A 63 2.83 -18.91 -14.06
C VAL A 63 3.19 -17.97 -12.93
N VAL A 64 2.31 -17.03 -12.63
CA VAL A 64 2.32 -16.20 -11.41
C VAL A 64 1.02 -16.49 -10.68
N GLU A 65 1.12 -17.15 -9.54
CA GLU A 65 -0.03 -17.54 -8.73
C GLU A 65 -0.01 -16.80 -7.38
N VAL A 66 -1.10 -16.14 -7.05
CA VAL A 66 -1.32 -15.57 -5.71
C VAL A 66 -1.81 -16.70 -4.81
N MET A 67 -1.06 -17.00 -3.76
CA MET A 67 -1.42 -18.01 -2.77
C MET A 67 -2.35 -17.46 -1.70
N ALA A 68 -2.03 -16.28 -1.18
CA ALA A 68 -2.84 -15.59 -0.18
C ALA A 68 -2.60 -14.09 -0.22
N THR A 69 -3.61 -13.34 0.20
CA THR A 69 -3.53 -11.89 0.36
C THR A 69 -4.31 -11.45 1.62
N ALA A 70 -3.79 -10.42 2.29
CA ALA A 70 -4.45 -9.73 3.39
C ALA A 70 -4.00 -8.27 3.42
N GLY A 71 -4.73 -7.41 4.14
CA GLY A 71 -4.38 -6.00 4.20
C GLY A 71 -5.18 -5.22 5.24
N ASP A 72 -4.93 -3.92 5.25
CA ASP A 72 -5.65 -2.92 6.04
C ASP A 72 -5.98 -1.75 5.13
N ASN A 73 -7.26 -1.62 4.77
CA ASN A 73 -7.75 -0.60 3.82
C ASN A 73 -7.76 0.82 4.41
N GLU A 74 -7.44 0.97 5.68
CA GLU A 74 -7.40 2.24 6.41
C GLU A 74 -6.02 2.47 7.05
N LEU A 75 -4.96 1.98 6.38
CA LEU A 75 -3.58 2.15 6.82
C LEU A 75 -2.70 2.52 5.63
N GLY A 76 -2.17 3.74 5.63
CA GLY A 76 -1.27 4.20 4.58
C GLY A 76 -0.46 5.42 5.00
N GLY A 77 0.37 5.91 4.11
CA GLY A 77 1.26 7.05 4.36
C GLY A 77 0.57 8.30 4.89
N ASP A 78 -0.71 8.50 4.56
CA ASP A 78 -1.53 9.61 5.05
C ASP A 78 -1.72 9.57 6.59
N ASP A 79 -1.73 8.35 7.19
CA ASP A 79 -1.82 8.20 8.64
C ASP A 79 -0.52 8.65 9.32
N TRP A 80 0.65 8.35 8.71
CA TRP A 80 1.94 8.87 9.17
C TRP A 80 1.99 10.39 9.08
N ASP A 81 1.49 10.97 7.99
CA ASP A 81 1.40 12.42 7.84
C ASP A 81 0.49 13.02 8.92
N GLN A 82 -0.65 12.40 9.19
CA GLN A 82 -1.56 12.87 10.23
C GLN A 82 -0.91 12.85 11.62
N ARG A 83 -0.07 11.86 11.96
CA ARG A 83 0.69 11.84 13.22
C ARG A 83 1.65 13.02 13.33
N ILE A 84 2.31 13.42 12.24
CA ILE A 84 3.17 14.61 12.21
C ILE A 84 2.31 15.88 12.40
N VAL A 85 1.16 15.97 11.72
CA VAL A 85 0.22 17.10 11.89
C VAL A 85 -0.21 17.23 13.35
N ASP A 86 -0.64 16.13 13.97
CA ASP A 86 -1.08 16.11 15.37
C ASP A 86 0.06 16.55 16.30
N TRP A 87 1.27 16.04 16.08
CA TRP A 87 2.47 16.43 16.82
C TRP A 87 2.77 17.93 16.70
N LEU A 88 2.67 18.51 15.48
CA LEU A 88 2.87 19.94 15.25
C LEU A 88 1.79 20.80 15.93
N VAL A 89 0.53 20.38 15.86
CA VAL A 89 -0.61 21.07 16.49
C VAL A 89 -0.42 21.11 18.01
N ASP A 90 -0.06 19.98 18.62
CA ASP A 90 0.14 19.90 20.08
C ASP A 90 1.31 20.77 20.55
N ARG A 91 2.42 20.76 19.82
CA ARG A 91 3.58 21.62 20.13
C ARG A 91 3.24 23.08 19.97
N PHE A 92 2.59 23.46 18.88
CA PHE A 92 2.20 24.85 18.64
C PHE A 92 1.20 25.35 19.70
N LYS A 93 0.22 24.53 20.05
CA LYS A 93 -0.73 24.84 21.12
C LYS A 93 -0.04 25.02 22.47
N THR A 94 0.95 24.19 22.76
CA THR A 94 1.71 24.29 24.03
C THR A 94 2.59 25.54 24.06
N SER A 95 3.22 25.92 22.95
CA SER A 95 4.15 27.06 22.88
C SER A 95 3.47 28.41 22.68
N GLN A 96 2.41 28.46 21.86
CA GLN A 96 1.75 29.68 21.43
C GLN A 96 0.31 29.84 21.98
N GLY A 97 -0.25 28.84 22.63
CA GLY A 97 -1.61 28.86 23.16
C GLY A 97 -2.73 28.84 22.11
N VAL A 98 -2.40 28.66 20.82
CA VAL A 98 -3.35 28.73 19.69
C VAL A 98 -3.56 27.34 19.11
N ASP A 99 -4.82 27.00 18.85
CA ASP A 99 -5.23 25.74 18.25
C ASP A 99 -5.35 25.89 16.72
N LEU A 100 -4.37 25.34 15.97
CA LEU A 100 -4.31 25.42 14.52
C LEU A 100 -5.40 24.62 13.81
N THR A 101 -6.06 23.67 14.48
CA THR A 101 -7.10 22.83 13.87
C THR A 101 -8.34 23.64 13.45
N LYS A 102 -8.53 24.82 14.03
CA LYS A 102 -9.63 25.73 13.73
C LYS A 102 -9.45 26.53 12.45
N ASP A 103 -8.22 26.60 11.93
CA ASP A 103 -7.88 27.30 10.69
C ASP A 103 -7.63 26.29 9.55
N LYS A 104 -8.59 26.19 8.62
CA LYS A 104 -8.49 25.25 7.49
C LYS A 104 -7.27 25.48 6.60
N ARG A 105 -6.78 26.73 6.47
CA ARG A 105 -5.58 27.04 5.68
C ARG A 105 -4.34 26.56 6.39
N ALA A 106 -4.28 26.78 7.72
CA ALA A 106 -3.20 26.25 8.54
C ALA A 106 -3.13 24.72 8.47
N VAL A 107 -4.27 24.02 8.61
CA VAL A 107 -4.34 22.56 8.50
C VAL A 107 -3.82 22.06 7.15
N GLN A 108 -4.20 22.69 6.05
CA GLN A 108 -3.71 22.29 4.72
C GLN A 108 -2.19 22.47 4.62
N ARG A 109 -1.65 23.58 5.09
CA ARG A 109 -0.19 23.83 5.09
C ARG A 109 0.57 22.85 5.99
N LEU A 110 -0.04 22.47 7.13
CA LEU A 110 0.53 21.46 8.02
C LEU A 110 0.61 20.10 7.35
N ARG A 111 -0.42 19.67 6.61
CA ARG A 111 -0.43 18.40 5.87
C ARG A 111 0.67 18.36 4.81
N GLU A 112 0.77 19.40 4.00
CA GLU A 112 1.83 19.51 2.97
C GLU A 112 3.24 19.50 3.58
N ALA A 113 3.42 20.15 4.72
CA ALA A 113 4.69 20.16 5.44
C ALA A 113 5.00 18.80 6.11
N ALA A 114 3.97 18.13 6.64
CA ALA A 114 4.09 16.81 7.24
C ALA A 114 4.54 15.76 6.22
N GLU A 115 3.90 15.71 5.05
CA GLU A 115 4.29 14.81 3.96
C GLU A 115 5.76 15.06 3.53
N LYS A 116 6.16 16.32 3.34
CA LYS A 116 7.54 16.66 3.02
C LYS A 116 8.52 16.22 4.10
N ALA A 117 8.18 16.41 5.37
CA ALA A 117 9.00 15.98 6.51
C ALA A 117 9.11 14.46 6.57
N LYS A 118 8.02 13.71 6.34
CA LYS A 118 8.03 12.24 6.24
C LYS A 118 9.00 11.77 5.15
N ILE A 119 8.91 12.35 3.96
CA ILE A 119 9.78 12.02 2.83
C ILE A 119 11.25 12.33 3.18
N GLU A 120 11.53 13.50 3.73
CA GLU A 120 12.88 13.90 4.15
C GLU A 120 13.46 12.96 5.20
N LEU A 121 12.66 12.55 6.19
CA LEU A 121 13.07 11.63 7.25
C LEU A 121 13.35 10.20 6.75
N SER A 122 12.99 9.86 5.51
CA SER A 122 13.39 8.59 4.91
C SER A 122 14.89 8.55 4.57
N SER A 123 15.50 9.71 4.30
CA SER A 123 16.94 9.83 3.98
C SER A 123 17.74 10.59 5.06
N SER A 124 17.11 11.51 5.79
CA SER A 124 17.74 12.37 6.80
C SER A 124 17.40 11.94 8.22
N GLN A 125 18.23 12.29 9.20
CA GLN A 125 17.99 12.00 10.62
C GLN A 125 17.04 13.01 11.27
N GLN A 126 16.82 14.14 10.65
CA GLN A 126 15.91 15.19 11.10
C GLN A 126 15.35 15.95 9.90
N ALA A 127 14.15 16.51 10.08
CA ALA A 127 13.51 17.43 9.15
C ALA A 127 13.16 18.73 9.86
N ASN A 128 13.41 19.87 9.22
CA ASN A 128 13.02 21.18 9.72
C ASN A 128 11.71 21.61 9.05
N ILE A 129 10.70 21.90 9.87
CA ILE A 129 9.36 22.30 9.43
C ILE A 129 9.17 23.77 9.77
N ASN A 130 9.35 24.64 8.76
CA ASN A 130 9.21 26.07 8.90
C ASN A 130 8.01 26.58 8.09
N LEU A 131 7.00 27.10 8.82
CA LEU A 131 5.78 27.64 8.24
C LEU A 131 5.57 29.08 8.72
N PRO A 132 6.11 30.07 7.99
CA PRO A 132 5.94 31.48 8.33
C PRO A 132 4.46 31.89 8.14
N TYR A 133 3.99 32.78 9.01
CA TYR A 133 2.61 33.30 8.96
C TYR A 133 1.57 32.17 8.93
N ILE A 134 1.72 31.18 9.83
CA ILE A 134 0.81 30.03 9.86
C ILE A 134 -0.60 30.43 10.27
N THR A 135 -0.72 31.34 11.21
CA THR A 135 -1.96 31.93 11.71
C THR A 135 -1.68 33.28 12.40
N VAL A 136 -2.68 33.83 13.06
CA VAL A 136 -2.57 35.05 13.88
C VAL A 136 -3.09 34.81 15.30
N ASP A 137 -2.57 35.55 16.26
CA ASP A 137 -3.09 35.56 17.62
C ASP A 137 -4.39 36.38 17.77
N SER A 138 -4.89 36.52 18.99
CA SER A 138 -6.09 37.33 19.32
C SER A 138 -5.96 38.82 18.95
N ASP A 139 -4.74 39.31 18.95
CA ASP A 139 -4.40 40.70 18.63
C ASP A 139 -4.04 40.91 17.16
N LYS A 140 -4.25 39.87 16.34
CA LYS A 140 -3.92 39.82 14.89
C LYS A 140 -2.42 39.90 14.58
N ASN A 141 -1.55 39.62 15.54
CA ASN A 141 -0.12 39.49 15.27
C ASN A 141 0.14 38.14 14.55
N PRO A 142 1.03 38.12 13.55
CA PRO A 142 1.38 36.89 12.83
C PRO A 142 2.14 35.94 13.73
N LEU A 143 1.76 34.66 13.68
CA LEU A 143 2.43 33.57 14.36
C LEU A 143 3.18 32.69 13.34
N PHE A 144 4.30 32.13 13.79
CA PHE A 144 5.23 31.34 12.99
C PHE A 144 5.41 29.98 13.63
N LEU A 145 5.45 28.95 12.82
CA LEU A 145 5.81 27.61 13.25
C LEU A 145 7.22 27.30 12.74
N ASP A 146 8.09 26.94 13.66
CA ASP A 146 9.47 26.48 13.35
C ASP A 146 9.81 25.34 14.31
N GLU A 147 9.77 24.12 13.79
CA GLU A 147 9.95 22.89 14.55
C GLU A 147 10.91 21.95 13.86
N THR A 148 11.72 21.23 14.62
CA THR A 148 12.59 20.17 14.12
C THR A 148 12.08 18.83 14.59
N LEU A 149 11.71 17.96 13.65
CA LEU A 149 11.31 16.60 13.93
C LEU A 149 12.48 15.64 13.64
N THR A 150 12.89 14.85 14.63
CA THR A 150 13.91 13.82 14.42
C THR A 150 13.28 12.52 13.94
N ARG A 151 14.04 11.69 13.19
CA ARG A 151 13.59 10.36 12.78
C ARG A 151 13.20 9.49 13.98
N THR A 152 13.93 9.55 15.07
CA THR A 152 13.62 8.79 16.29
C THR A 152 12.28 9.20 16.88
N GLU A 153 11.98 10.49 16.96
CA GLU A 153 10.68 10.95 17.46
C GLU A 153 9.56 10.59 16.47
N PHE A 154 9.79 10.74 15.17
CA PHE A 154 8.85 10.32 14.14
C PHE A 154 8.51 8.82 14.26
N GLN A 155 9.49 7.95 14.36
CA GLN A 155 9.29 6.51 14.55
C GLN A 155 8.50 6.21 15.83
N LYS A 156 8.78 6.93 16.91
CA LYS A 156 8.08 6.75 18.19
C LYS A 156 6.60 7.12 18.09
N ILE A 157 6.24 8.25 17.48
CA ILE A 157 4.84 8.70 17.36
C ILE A 157 4.04 7.90 16.32
N THR A 158 4.69 7.07 15.50
CA THR A 158 4.09 6.26 14.45
C THR A 158 4.25 4.75 14.64
N GLN A 159 4.81 4.32 15.77
CA GLN A 159 5.11 2.90 16.03
C GLN A 159 3.85 2.02 15.96
N ASP A 160 2.74 2.50 16.50
CA ASP A 160 1.47 1.79 16.47
C ASP A 160 0.93 1.55 15.06
N LEU A 161 1.16 2.49 14.14
CA LEU A 161 0.80 2.34 12.73
C LEU A 161 1.63 1.23 12.08
N LEU A 162 2.93 1.22 12.35
CA LEU A 162 3.82 0.17 11.86
C LEU A 162 3.42 -1.20 12.42
N ASP A 163 3.06 -1.29 13.69
CA ASP A 163 2.63 -2.54 14.34
C ASP A 163 1.33 -3.10 13.74
N ARG A 164 0.44 -2.26 13.20
CA ARG A 164 -0.78 -2.71 12.51
C ARG A 164 -0.48 -3.59 11.30
N THR A 165 0.66 -3.44 10.64
CA THR A 165 1.04 -4.25 9.47
C THR A 165 1.34 -5.72 9.84
N LYS A 166 1.69 -5.99 11.10
CA LYS A 166 2.07 -7.34 11.56
C LYS A 166 0.93 -8.35 11.51
N ALA A 167 -0.30 -7.91 11.82
CA ALA A 167 -1.45 -8.80 11.82
C ALA A 167 -1.80 -9.32 10.42
N PRO A 168 -1.94 -8.49 9.36
CA PRO A 168 -2.11 -8.97 7.99
C PRO A 168 -0.95 -9.84 7.51
N PHE A 169 0.30 -9.49 7.84
CA PHE A 169 1.47 -10.31 7.50
C PHE A 169 1.34 -11.74 8.05
N ASN A 170 1.08 -11.87 9.35
CA ASN A 170 0.92 -13.19 9.97
C ASN A 170 -0.28 -13.95 9.38
N GLN A 171 -1.33 -13.24 9.00
CA GLN A 171 -2.52 -13.83 8.40
C GLN A 171 -2.22 -14.43 7.03
N VAL A 172 -1.44 -13.75 6.19
CA VAL A 172 -1.05 -14.24 4.85
C VAL A 172 -0.20 -15.50 4.95
N ILE A 173 0.79 -15.53 5.85
CA ILE A 173 1.63 -16.71 6.10
C ILE A 173 0.76 -17.91 6.49
N LYS A 174 -0.17 -17.70 7.42
CA LYS A 174 -1.09 -18.74 7.86
C LYS A 174 -2.03 -19.23 6.76
N ASP A 175 -2.57 -18.30 5.98
CA ASP A 175 -3.54 -18.63 4.91
C ASP A 175 -2.91 -19.37 3.74
N ALA A 176 -1.63 -19.09 3.46
CA ALA A 176 -0.86 -19.80 2.43
C ALA A 176 -0.35 -21.18 2.90
N ASP A 177 -0.53 -21.52 4.19
CA ASP A 177 0.02 -22.75 4.80
C ASP A 177 1.54 -22.89 4.61
N LEU A 178 2.24 -21.74 4.64
CA LEU A 178 3.68 -21.65 4.51
C LEU A 178 4.35 -21.23 5.82
N SER A 179 5.64 -21.43 5.90
CA SER A 179 6.50 -20.84 6.92
C SER A 179 7.22 -19.60 6.36
N VAL A 180 7.65 -18.72 7.25
CA VAL A 180 8.46 -17.55 6.85
C VAL A 180 9.77 -17.95 6.14
N GLY A 181 10.30 -19.16 6.46
CA GLY A 181 11.50 -19.70 5.82
C GLY A 181 11.32 -20.01 4.34
N ASP A 182 10.09 -20.29 3.91
CA ASP A 182 9.74 -20.65 2.53
C ASP A 182 9.71 -19.44 1.59
N ILE A 183 9.71 -18.22 2.13
CA ILE A 183 9.77 -16.99 1.32
C ILE A 183 11.18 -16.87 0.73
N ASP A 184 11.32 -16.84 -0.58
CA ASP A 184 12.60 -16.65 -1.26
C ASP A 184 12.98 -15.17 -1.34
N HIS A 185 12.03 -14.32 -1.68
CA HIS A 185 12.24 -12.90 -1.92
C HIS A 185 11.15 -12.02 -1.31
N VAL A 186 11.55 -10.79 -0.96
CA VAL A 186 10.64 -9.75 -0.48
C VAL A 186 10.71 -8.56 -1.43
N VAL A 187 9.58 -8.14 -1.95
CA VAL A 187 9.40 -6.99 -2.81
C VAL A 187 8.61 -5.92 -2.06
N LEU A 188 9.19 -4.74 -1.92
CA LEU A 188 8.52 -3.58 -1.33
C LEU A 188 7.87 -2.75 -2.43
N VAL A 189 6.62 -2.39 -2.23
CA VAL A 189 5.78 -1.61 -3.13
C VAL A 189 5.17 -0.44 -2.37
N GLY A 190 4.94 0.67 -3.07
CA GLY A 190 4.38 1.89 -2.51
C GLY A 190 5.43 2.81 -1.89
N GLY A 191 5.23 4.12 -2.05
CA GLY A 191 6.17 5.14 -1.61
C GLY A 191 6.46 5.14 -0.11
N SER A 192 5.48 4.71 0.71
CA SER A 192 5.63 4.64 2.18
C SER A 192 6.60 3.54 2.63
N THR A 193 6.90 2.55 1.80
CA THR A 193 7.93 1.53 2.09
C THR A 193 9.36 2.08 2.04
N ARG A 194 9.55 3.32 1.57
CA ARG A 194 10.84 4.01 1.63
C ARG A 194 11.24 4.42 3.06
N MET A 195 10.31 4.43 4.00
CA MET A 195 10.60 4.67 5.41
C MET A 195 11.51 3.56 5.95
N PRO A 196 12.67 3.88 6.55
CA PRO A 196 13.60 2.87 7.06
C PRO A 196 12.97 1.87 8.04
N ALA A 197 12.07 2.35 8.90
CA ALA A 197 11.35 1.50 9.85
C ALA A 197 10.56 0.36 9.19
N VAL A 198 10.05 0.56 7.97
CA VAL A 198 9.34 -0.48 7.21
C VAL A 198 10.33 -1.57 6.75
N SER A 199 11.46 -1.17 6.18
CA SER A 199 12.49 -2.14 5.76
C SER A 199 13.06 -2.92 6.95
N ASP A 200 13.25 -2.25 8.09
CA ASP A 200 13.73 -2.88 9.31
C ASP A 200 12.71 -3.89 9.86
N LEU A 201 11.42 -3.52 9.87
CA LEU A 201 10.33 -4.43 10.27
C LEU A 201 10.24 -5.65 9.35
N VAL A 202 10.28 -5.45 8.04
CA VAL A 202 10.21 -6.55 7.07
C VAL A 202 11.38 -7.51 7.27
N LYS A 203 12.57 -6.99 7.51
CA LYS A 203 13.75 -7.80 7.84
C LYS A 203 13.59 -8.55 9.17
N GLU A 204 13.01 -7.91 10.19
CA GLU A 204 12.69 -8.56 11.47
C GLU A 204 11.72 -9.72 11.28
N LEU A 205 10.64 -9.50 10.49
CA LEU A 205 9.58 -10.49 10.27
C LEU A 205 10.03 -11.65 9.39
N THR A 206 10.83 -11.40 8.37
CA THR A 206 11.19 -12.40 7.34
C THR A 206 12.59 -12.95 7.48
N GLY A 207 13.47 -12.30 8.23
CA GLY A 207 14.90 -12.59 8.26
C GLY A 207 15.64 -12.23 6.96
N LYS A 208 14.96 -11.61 5.99
CA LYS A 208 15.49 -11.31 4.65
C LYS A 208 15.51 -9.81 4.40
N ASP A 209 16.51 -9.36 3.66
CA ASP A 209 16.53 -7.99 3.14
C ASP A 209 15.56 -7.87 1.95
N ALA A 210 14.85 -6.75 1.89
CA ALA A 210 14.00 -6.47 0.75
C ALA A 210 14.83 -6.34 -0.55
N ASN A 211 14.26 -6.77 -1.65
CA ASN A 211 14.90 -6.66 -2.96
C ASN A 211 15.06 -5.19 -3.36
N LYS A 212 16.26 -4.80 -3.75
CA LYS A 212 16.62 -3.44 -4.17
C LYS A 212 16.61 -3.24 -5.68
N GLY A 213 16.31 -4.28 -6.45
CA GLY A 213 16.34 -4.25 -7.91
C GLY A 213 15.11 -3.60 -8.55
N VAL A 214 14.05 -3.35 -7.77
CA VAL A 214 12.81 -2.72 -8.25
C VAL A 214 12.57 -1.39 -7.54
N ASN A 215 12.06 -0.41 -8.29
CA ASN A 215 11.62 0.85 -7.72
C ASN A 215 10.21 0.69 -7.15
N PRO A 216 9.99 0.87 -5.84
CA PRO A 216 8.69 0.66 -5.22
C PRO A 216 7.59 1.60 -5.74
N ASP A 217 7.94 2.75 -6.35
CA ASP A 217 6.96 3.68 -6.92
C ASP A 217 6.53 3.29 -8.34
N GLU A 218 7.33 2.49 -9.06
CA GLU A 218 7.15 2.22 -10.49
C GLU A 218 6.87 0.76 -10.80
N VAL A 219 7.17 -0.16 -9.88
CA VAL A 219 7.14 -1.61 -10.12
C VAL A 219 5.78 -2.10 -10.62
N VAL A 220 4.68 -1.56 -10.09
CA VAL A 220 3.31 -1.89 -10.52
C VAL A 220 3.06 -1.44 -11.96
N ALA A 221 3.49 -0.22 -12.31
CA ALA A 221 3.33 0.32 -13.67
C ALA A 221 4.17 -0.50 -14.68
N VAL A 222 5.38 -0.90 -14.30
CA VAL A 222 6.23 -1.78 -15.12
C VAL A 222 5.54 -3.12 -15.35
N GLY A 223 5.01 -3.75 -14.31
CA GLY A 223 4.27 -5.02 -14.40
C GLY A 223 3.02 -4.91 -15.26
N ALA A 224 2.27 -3.82 -15.13
CA ALA A 224 1.12 -3.55 -15.99
C ALA A 224 1.52 -3.38 -17.47
N ALA A 225 2.65 -2.72 -17.75
CA ALA A 225 3.17 -2.58 -19.11
C ALA A 225 3.59 -3.94 -19.69
N LEU A 226 4.24 -4.79 -18.89
CA LEU A 226 4.61 -6.15 -19.30
C LEU A 226 3.37 -6.99 -19.62
N GLN A 227 2.32 -6.91 -18.79
CA GLN A 227 1.05 -7.58 -19.05
C GLN A 227 0.40 -7.09 -20.35
N ALA A 228 0.48 -5.79 -20.65
CA ALA A 228 0.01 -5.26 -21.92
C ALA A 228 0.78 -5.86 -23.11
N GLY A 229 2.10 -6.05 -22.98
CA GLY A 229 2.96 -6.73 -23.96
C GLY A 229 2.55 -8.18 -24.17
N VAL A 230 2.24 -8.93 -23.09
CA VAL A 230 1.70 -10.29 -23.15
C VAL A 230 0.39 -10.33 -23.94
N LEU A 231 -0.56 -9.45 -23.61
CA LEU A 231 -1.86 -9.38 -24.31
C LEU A 231 -1.75 -9.05 -25.80
N ARG A 232 -0.65 -8.40 -26.21
CA ARG A 232 -0.36 -8.09 -27.62
C ARG A 232 0.48 -9.15 -28.32
N GLY A 233 0.95 -10.17 -27.59
CA GLY A 233 1.85 -11.20 -28.11
C GLY A 233 3.28 -10.70 -28.34
N GLU A 234 3.66 -9.57 -27.74
CA GLU A 234 5.02 -9.00 -27.84
C GLU A 234 5.96 -9.58 -26.77
N VAL A 235 5.42 -10.13 -25.71
CA VAL A 235 6.12 -10.79 -24.60
C VAL A 235 5.63 -12.22 -24.47
N LYS A 236 6.50 -13.14 -24.02
CA LYS A 236 6.15 -14.56 -23.77
C LYS A 236 4.91 -14.62 -22.86
N ASP A 237 3.98 -15.52 -23.19
CA ASP A 237 2.77 -15.72 -22.40
C ASP A 237 3.09 -16.07 -20.95
N VAL A 238 2.42 -15.34 -20.03
CA VAL A 238 2.46 -15.60 -18.59
C VAL A 238 1.03 -15.76 -18.12
N LEU A 239 0.76 -16.87 -17.46
CA LEU A 239 -0.53 -17.13 -16.82
C LEU A 239 -0.57 -16.45 -15.44
N LEU A 240 -1.55 -15.59 -15.24
CA LEU A 240 -1.80 -14.93 -13.96
C LEU A 240 -2.98 -15.61 -13.26
N LEU A 241 -2.73 -16.22 -12.12
CA LEU A 241 -3.73 -16.78 -11.23
C LEU A 241 -3.82 -15.88 -9.99
N ASP A 242 -5.01 -15.39 -9.73
CA ASP A 242 -5.26 -14.50 -8.57
C ASP A 242 -6.23 -15.17 -7.59
N VAL A 243 -6.45 -14.55 -6.45
CA VAL A 243 -7.37 -15.05 -5.44
C VAL A 243 -8.43 -14.02 -5.09
N THR A 244 -9.57 -14.49 -4.59
CA THR A 244 -10.59 -13.60 -4.04
C THR A 244 -10.11 -13.04 -2.70
N PRO A 245 -9.95 -11.70 -2.52
CA PRO A 245 -9.44 -11.11 -1.27
C PRO A 245 -10.43 -11.24 -0.11
N LEU A 246 -11.71 -11.43 -0.41
CA LEU A 246 -12.80 -11.58 0.54
C LEU A 246 -13.64 -12.79 0.18
N SER A 247 -14.28 -13.41 1.20
CA SER A 247 -15.30 -14.43 0.95
C SER A 247 -16.51 -13.80 0.25
N LEU A 248 -17.00 -14.45 -0.80
CA LEU A 248 -18.20 -14.06 -1.51
C LEU A 248 -19.38 -14.90 -1.04
N GLY A 249 -20.53 -14.29 -0.87
CA GLY A 249 -21.73 -14.97 -0.38
C GLY A 249 -22.99 -14.17 -0.67
N ILE A 250 -24.10 -14.75 -0.27
CA ILE A 250 -25.44 -14.15 -0.37
C ILE A 250 -26.01 -13.91 1.02
N GLU A 251 -26.79 -12.85 1.15
CA GLU A 251 -27.61 -12.65 2.34
C GLU A 251 -28.78 -13.63 2.32
N THR A 252 -28.90 -14.41 3.40
CA THR A 252 -29.99 -15.35 3.59
C THR A 252 -30.99 -14.83 4.62
N LYS A 253 -32.11 -15.54 4.80
CA LYS A 253 -33.18 -15.15 5.72
C LYS A 253 -32.63 -14.85 7.13
N GLY A 254 -32.93 -13.65 7.63
CA GLY A 254 -32.47 -13.19 8.95
C GLY A 254 -31.19 -12.34 8.91
N GLY A 255 -30.74 -11.87 7.75
CA GLY A 255 -29.55 -11.02 7.63
C GLY A 255 -28.22 -11.78 7.77
N VAL A 256 -28.25 -13.10 7.61
CA VAL A 256 -27.05 -13.95 7.75
C VAL A 256 -26.36 -14.07 6.39
N MET A 257 -25.07 -13.72 6.34
CA MET A 257 -24.24 -13.98 5.17
C MET A 257 -23.91 -15.47 5.06
N THR A 258 -24.35 -16.10 3.98
CA THR A 258 -23.96 -17.47 3.65
C THR A 258 -22.87 -17.42 2.61
N LYS A 259 -21.67 -17.87 2.98
CA LYS A 259 -20.52 -17.90 2.10
C LYS A 259 -20.69 -18.95 1.01
N LEU A 260 -20.42 -18.57 -0.23
CA LEU A 260 -20.40 -19.45 -1.41
C LEU A 260 -18.99 -19.70 -1.90
N ILE A 261 -18.11 -18.69 -1.79
CA ILE A 261 -16.70 -18.76 -2.17
C ILE A 261 -15.91 -18.22 -0.98
N GLU A 262 -15.00 -19.00 -0.47
CA GLU A 262 -14.11 -18.56 0.62
C GLU A 262 -13.05 -17.59 0.08
N ARG A 263 -12.57 -16.69 0.95
CA ARG A 263 -11.43 -15.83 0.62
C ARG A 263 -10.20 -16.69 0.28
N ASN A 264 -9.31 -16.13 -0.51
CA ASN A 264 -8.12 -16.81 -1.05
C ASN A 264 -8.44 -18.04 -1.92
N THR A 265 -9.67 -18.11 -2.49
CA THR A 265 -9.96 -19.08 -3.55
C THR A 265 -9.36 -18.58 -4.84
N THR A 266 -8.53 -19.41 -5.48
CA THR A 266 -7.88 -19.12 -6.76
C THR A 266 -8.91 -18.87 -7.86
N CYS A 267 -8.74 -17.80 -8.61
CA CYS A 267 -9.57 -17.45 -9.75
C CYS A 267 -8.72 -17.06 -10.96
N LEU A 268 -9.19 -17.47 -12.15
CA LEU A 268 -8.65 -16.94 -13.39
C LEU A 268 -9.11 -15.50 -13.55
N LEU A 269 -8.19 -14.57 -13.67
CA LEU A 269 -8.49 -13.16 -13.89
C LEU A 269 -9.40 -12.89 -15.10
N TYR A 270 -9.52 -13.86 -16.02
CA TYR A 270 -10.40 -13.81 -17.19
C TYR A 270 -11.89 -14.03 -16.85
N THR A 271 -12.19 -14.65 -15.71
CA THR A 271 -13.56 -15.02 -15.31
C THR A 271 -14.17 -14.04 -14.29
N SER A 272 -13.39 -13.06 -13.81
CA SER A 272 -13.88 -12.10 -12.80
C SER A 272 -15.02 -11.20 -13.31
N ASP A 273 -15.14 -11.00 -14.62
CA ASP A 273 -16.28 -10.26 -15.21
C ASP A 273 -17.63 -10.99 -14.98
N ALA A 274 -17.61 -12.32 -14.92
CA ALA A 274 -18.83 -13.11 -14.68
C ALA A 274 -19.33 -13.03 -13.23
N ALA A 275 -18.41 -12.89 -12.25
CA ALA A 275 -18.77 -12.71 -10.84
C ALA A 275 -19.28 -11.29 -10.57
N ASP A 276 -18.74 -10.27 -11.24
CA ASP A 276 -19.22 -8.89 -11.15
C ASP A 276 -20.59 -8.69 -11.85
N ASP A 277 -20.88 -9.42 -12.92
CA ASP A 277 -22.16 -9.37 -13.60
C ASP A 277 -23.29 -10.11 -12.84
N SER A 278 -22.97 -11.12 -12.04
CA SER A 278 -23.97 -11.86 -11.25
C SER A 278 -24.46 -11.10 -10.00
N LEU A 279 -23.81 -10.00 -9.62
CA LEU A 279 -24.24 -9.11 -8.52
C LEU A 279 -25.22 -8.01 -8.97
N ARG A 280 -25.68 -8.05 -10.21
CA ARG A 280 -26.67 -7.10 -10.77
C ARG A 280 -28.12 -7.61 -10.75
N VAL A 281 -28.45 -8.58 -9.90
CA VAL A 281 -29.85 -9.03 -9.72
C VAL A 281 -30.37 -8.54 -8.37
#